data_dae016ebd5eb78075f6f762492cf99c4
#
_entry.id   dae016ebd5eb78075f6f762492cf99c4
#
_cell.length_a   1.000
_cell.length_b   1.000
_cell.length_c   1.000
_cell.angle_alpha   90.00
_cell.angle_beta   90.00
_cell.angle_gamma   90.00
#
_symmetry.space_group_name_H-M   'P 1'
#
loop_
_entity.id
_entity.type
_entity.pdbx_description
1 polymer ?
#
loop_
_entity_poly.entity_id
_entity_poly.type
_entity_poly.pdbx_seq_one_letter_code
_entity_poly.pdbx_strand_id
1 'polypeptide(L)'
;AHRNLDGIESIGVDEVQWQQGHKYLTLVYQIDAGSKRLLWIGKDRTTKTFLRFFRMLGKERSGKLKFVCSDMWKPYLKVIAKKASQAIHVLDRFHIMQKMNKAIDEVRAGEARQMKADGYEPILKHSRWCLLKRQENLTEKQTVKLSELLKYNLKSVRAHLLREDFQQFWEYVSPAWAGKFLDQWCTRTMRSKLEPMKKVARTFRNHR
;
A
#
# COMPACT_ATOMS: atom_id res chain seq x y z
N ALA A 1 -25.84 -19.08 12.58
CA ALA A 1 -26.38 -18.78 11.26
C ALA A 1 -25.37 -19.24 10.21
N HIS A 2 -25.72 -20.20 9.34
CA HIS A 2 -24.86 -20.61 8.23
C HIS A 2 -24.80 -19.48 7.22
N ARG A 3 -23.61 -18.89 7.06
CA ARG A 3 -23.38 -17.89 6.01
C ARG A 3 -23.33 -18.61 4.67
N ASN A 4 -24.16 -18.19 3.71
CA ASN A 4 -24.01 -18.67 2.35
C ASN A 4 -22.67 -18.17 1.79
N LEU A 5 -21.81 -19.13 1.39
CA LEU A 5 -20.49 -18.89 0.82
C LEU A 5 -20.44 -19.20 -0.69
N ASP A 6 -21.60 -19.47 -1.31
CA ASP A 6 -21.68 -19.75 -2.73
C ASP A 6 -21.59 -18.46 -3.56
N GLY A 7 -21.09 -18.57 -4.76
CA GLY A 7 -20.97 -17.44 -5.68
C GLY A 7 -19.92 -16.38 -5.32
N ILE A 8 -19.00 -16.66 -4.39
CA ILE A 8 -17.91 -15.76 -4.05
C ILE A 8 -16.80 -15.90 -5.10
N GLU A 9 -16.50 -14.84 -5.81
CA GLU A 9 -15.44 -14.78 -6.82
C GLU A 9 -14.26 -13.91 -6.37
N SER A 10 -14.48 -12.97 -5.45
CA SER A 10 -13.48 -11.99 -5.03
C SER A 10 -13.45 -11.84 -3.52
N ILE A 11 -12.27 -11.96 -2.93
CA ILE A 11 -12.06 -11.78 -1.49
C ILE A 11 -10.96 -10.76 -1.21
N GLY A 12 -11.14 -10.01 -0.14
CA GLY A 12 -10.12 -9.15 0.47
C GLY A 12 -9.67 -9.73 1.81
N VAL A 13 -8.39 -9.63 2.10
CA VAL A 13 -7.79 -10.05 3.38
C VAL A 13 -7.06 -8.88 4.00
N ASP A 14 -7.38 -8.59 5.25
CA ASP A 14 -6.79 -7.48 6.02
C ASP A 14 -6.63 -7.86 7.49
N GLU A 15 -5.91 -7.06 8.25
CA GLU A 15 -5.75 -7.23 9.68
C GLU A 15 -6.13 -5.98 10.46
N VAL A 16 -6.73 -6.22 11.60
CA VAL A 16 -7.01 -5.18 12.59
C VAL A 16 -6.28 -5.50 13.88
N GLN A 17 -5.49 -4.53 14.35
CA GLN A 17 -4.96 -4.61 15.70
C GLN A 17 -6.06 -4.22 16.68
N TRP A 18 -6.52 -5.17 17.48
CA TRP A 18 -7.63 -4.98 18.40
C TRP A 18 -7.19 -4.69 19.84
N GLN A 19 -5.90 -4.93 20.15
CA GLN A 19 -5.33 -4.65 21.46
C GLN A 19 -3.83 -4.33 21.33
N GLN A 20 -3.27 -3.54 22.26
CA GLN A 20 -1.84 -3.29 22.37
C GLN A 20 -1.05 -4.61 22.51
N GLY A 21 0.24 -4.62 22.12
CA GLY A 21 1.10 -5.80 22.21
C GLY A 21 0.94 -6.78 21.03
N HIS A 22 0.76 -6.26 19.80
CA HIS A 22 0.70 -7.06 18.56
C HIS A 22 -0.41 -8.11 18.50
N LYS A 23 -1.56 -7.84 19.15
CA LYS A 23 -2.74 -8.69 19.05
C LYS A 23 -3.58 -8.30 17.84
N TYR A 24 -3.67 -9.19 16.87
CA TYR A 24 -4.34 -8.95 15.59
C TYR A 24 -5.53 -9.87 15.39
N LEU A 25 -6.49 -9.41 14.62
CA LEU A 25 -7.52 -10.23 13.98
C LEU A 25 -7.25 -10.22 12.47
N THR A 26 -7.29 -11.40 11.86
CA THR A 26 -7.31 -11.55 10.41
C THR A 26 -8.77 -11.51 9.96
N LEU A 27 -9.07 -10.61 9.04
CA LEU A 27 -10.41 -10.40 8.50
C LEU A 27 -10.44 -10.83 7.03
N VAL A 28 -11.45 -11.55 6.62
CA VAL A 28 -11.67 -11.88 5.22
C VAL A 28 -13.04 -11.38 4.80
N TYR A 29 -13.07 -10.59 3.73
CA TYR A 29 -14.24 -9.96 3.18
C TYR A 29 -14.57 -10.50 1.81
N GLN A 30 -15.84 -10.58 1.46
CA GLN A 30 -16.29 -10.61 0.07
C GLN A 30 -16.20 -9.18 -0.48
N ILE A 31 -15.62 -9.05 -1.68
CA ILE A 31 -15.44 -7.77 -2.37
C ILE A 31 -15.97 -7.79 -3.80
N ASP A 32 -16.87 -8.72 -4.09
CA ASP A 32 -17.55 -8.77 -5.38
C ASP A 32 -18.37 -7.51 -5.64
N ALA A 33 -18.59 -7.18 -6.91
CA ALA A 33 -19.47 -6.07 -7.28
C ALA A 33 -20.87 -6.30 -6.69
N GLY A 34 -21.37 -5.31 -5.94
CA GLY A 34 -22.69 -5.38 -5.29
C GLY A 34 -22.76 -6.18 -3.99
N SER A 35 -21.68 -6.85 -3.55
CA SER A 35 -21.68 -7.63 -2.31
C SER A 35 -20.41 -7.38 -1.49
N LYS A 36 -20.52 -6.54 -0.48
CA LYS A 36 -19.42 -6.27 0.46
C LYS A 36 -19.81 -6.71 1.86
N ARG A 37 -19.28 -7.85 2.29
CA ARG A 37 -19.58 -8.39 3.62
C ARG A 37 -18.39 -9.10 4.23
N LEU A 38 -18.32 -9.10 5.56
CA LEU A 38 -17.35 -9.87 6.31
C LEU A 38 -17.69 -11.36 6.22
N LEU A 39 -16.76 -12.17 5.69
CA LEU A 39 -16.91 -13.62 5.57
C LEU A 39 -16.39 -14.35 6.80
N TRP A 40 -15.26 -13.92 7.33
CA TRP A 40 -14.58 -14.64 8.39
C TRP A 40 -13.68 -13.75 9.22
N ILE A 41 -13.53 -14.13 10.50
CA ILE A 41 -12.60 -13.50 11.46
C ILE A 41 -11.75 -14.60 12.07
N GLY A 42 -10.43 -14.42 12.08
CA GLY A 42 -9.48 -15.29 12.76
C GLY A 42 -8.64 -14.54 13.77
N LYS A 43 -8.37 -15.18 14.90
CA LYS A 43 -7.44 -14.64 15.89
C LYS A 43 -6.02 -14.81 15.37
N ASP A 44 -5.21 -13.79 15.56
CA ASP A 44 -3.81 -13.65 15.17
C ASP A 44 -3.55 -13.45 13.67
N ARG A 45 -2.44 -12.81 13.37
CA ARG A 45 -1.90 -12.59 12.03
C ARG A 45 -0.88 -13.68 11.72
N THR A 46 -1.34 -14.86 11.32
CA THR A 46 -0.46 -16.00 11.00
C THR A 46 -0.89 -16.73 9.73
N THR A 47 0.06 -17.40 9.07
CA THR A 47 -0.23 -18.35 7.99
C THR A 47 -1.27 -19.39 8.39
N LYS A 48 -1.16 -19.93 9.63
CA LYS A 48 -2.07 -20.93 10.18
C LYS A 48 -3.49 -20.39 10.31
N THR A 49 -3.63 -19.15 10.74
CA THR A 49 -4.92 -18.46 10.84
C THR A 49 -5.58 -18.33 9.48
N PHE A 50 -4.86 -17.84 8.49
CA PHE A 50 -5.41 -17.68 7.13
C PHE A 50 -5.73 -19.03 6.45
N LEU A 51 -4.96 -20.08 6.71
CA LEU A 51 -5.27 -21.42 6.24
C LEU A 51 -6.59 -21.98 6.84
N ARG A 52 -7.00 -21.57 8.06
CA ARG A 52 -8.32 -21.94 8.63
C ARG A 52 -9.47 -21.39 7.80
N PHE A 53 -9.33 -20.16 7.30
CA PHE A 53 -10.33 -19.59 6.37
C PHE A 53 -10.49 -20.48 5.12
N PHE A 54 -9.40 -20.86 4.46
CA PHE A 54 -9.47 -21.73 3.27
C PHE A 54 -10.02 -23.13 3.56
N ARG A 55 -9.79 -23.66 4.77
CA ARG A 55 -10.43 -24.94 5.18
C ARG A 55 -11.95 -24.76 5.32
N MET A 56 -12.40 -23.66 5.90
CA MET A 56 -13.84 -23.35 6.02
C MET A 56 -14.47 -23.09 4.64
N LEU A 57 -13.79 -22.35 3.75
CA LEU A 57 -14.28 -22.06 2.40
C LEU A 57 -14.43 -23.37 1.56
N GLY A 58 -13.50 -24.30 1.75
CA GLY A 58 -13.44 -25.55 1.02
C GLY A 58 -12.68 -25.44 -0.31
N LYS A 59 -12.22 -26.60 -0.81
CA LYS A 59 -11.37 -26.66 -2.02
C LYS A 59 -12.13 -26.20 -3.27
N GLU A 60 -13.38 -26.61 -3.41
CA GLU A 60 -14.21 -26.27 -4.56
C GLU A 60 -14.44 -24.76 -4.68
N ARG A 61 -14.90 -24.11 -3.59
CA ARG A 61 -15.13 -22.66 -3.59
C ARG A 61 -13.83 -21.87 -3.72
N SER A 62 -12.75 -22.36 -3.09
CA SER A 62 -11.43 -21.73 -3.26
C SER A 62 -10.97 -21.78 -4.73
N GLY A 63 -11.30 -22.84 -5.46
CA GLY A 63 -11.02 -22.98 -6.88
C GLY A 63 -11.85 -22.07 -7.80
N LYS A 64 -12.94 -21.49 -7.31
CA LYS A 64 -13.80 -20.55 -8.04
C LYS A 64 -13.40 -19.08 -7.84
N LEU A 65 -12.46 -18.81 -6.94
CA LEU A 65 -11.98 -17.45 -6.72
C LEU A 65 -11.25 -16.92 -7.97
N LYS A 66 -11.66 -15.74 -8.42
CA LYS A 66 -11.06 -15.01 -9.54
C LYS A 66 -10.05 -13.99 -9.05
N PHE A 67 -10.33 -13.34 -7.91
CA PHE A 67 -9.48 -12.30 -7.36
C PHE A 67 -9.28 -12.47 -5.86
N VAL A 68 -8.04 -12.24 -5.40
CA VAL A 68 -7.71 -12.15 -3.98
C VAL A 68 -6.93 -10.86 -3.74
N CYS A 69 -7.51 -9.93 -3.00
CA CYS A 69 -6.86 -8.68 -2.60
C CYS A 69 -6.22 -8.84 -1.23
N SER A 70 -4.95 -8.47 -1.07
CA SER A 70 -4.28 -8.44 0.23
C SER A 70 -3.12 -7.43 0.24
N ASP A 71 -2.54 -7.22 1.42
CA ASP A 71 -1.26 -6.55 1.54
C ASP A 71 -0.11 -7.37 0.93
N MET A 72 1.10 -6.80 0.95
CA MET A 72 2.33 -7.44 0.43
C MET A 72 2.99 -8.37 1.47
N TRP A 73 2.27 -8.88 2.46
CA TRP A 73 2.87 -9.74 3.49
C TRP A 73 3.13 -11.15 2.96
N LYS A 74 4.39 -11.49 2.83
CA LYS A 74 4.85 -12.76 2.21
C LYS A 74 4.14 -14.03 2.70
N PRO A 75 3.82 -14.20 4.01
CA PRO A 75 3.10 -15.39 4.45
C PRO A 75 1.71 -15.53 3.84
N TYR A 76 0.97 -14.43 3.64
CA TYR A 76 -0.34 -14.48 2.97
C TYR A 76 -0.19 -14.79 1.49
N LEU A 77 0.78 -14.17 0.81
CA LEU A 77 1.06 -14.47 -0.60
C LEU A 77 1.32 -15.96 -0.83
N LYS A 78 2.09 -16.61 0.07
CA LYS A 78 2.33 -18.07 0.01
C LYS A 78 1.05 -18.89 0.18
N VAL A 79 0.14 -18.48 1.06
CA VAL A 79 -1.16 -19.16 1.25
C VAL A 79 -2.04 -18.98 0.02
N ILE A 80 -2.14 -17.76 -0.51
CA ILE A 80 -2.92 -17.45 -1.71
C ILE A 80 -2.41 -18.27 -2.89
N ALA A 81 -1.11 -18.25 -3.18
CA ALA A 81 -0.50 -19.04 -4.25
C ALA A 81 -0.76 -20.55 -4.14
N LYS A 82 -0.91 -21.08 -2.91
CA LYS A 82 -1.18 -22.52 -2.68
C LYS A 82 -2.67 -22.85 -2.71
N LYS A 83 -3.56 -21.96 -2.27
CA LYS A 83 -4.98 -22.24 -2.01
C LYS A 83 -5.93 -21.65 -3.05
N ALA A 84 -5.50 -20.61 -3.74
CA ALA A 84 -6.23 -19.92 -4.80
C ALA A 84 -5.27 -19.61 -5.97
N SER A 85 -4.53 -20.61 -6.43
CA SER A 85 -3.47 -20.48 -7.45
C SER A 85 -3.95 -19.96 -8.79
N GLN A 86 -5.24 -20.17 -9.10
CA GLN A 86 -5.89 -19.69 -10.33
C GLN A 86 -6.36 -18.22 -10.21
N ALA A 87 -6.48 -17.70 -8.97
CA ALA A 87 -6.95 -16.34 -8.75
C ALA A 87 -5.85 -15.31 -9.03
N ILE A 88 -6.25 -14.19 -9.60
CA ILE A 88 -5.35 -13.03 -9.74
C ILE A 88 -5.19 -12.40 -8.36
N HIS A 89 -3.95 -12.31 -7.89
CA HIS A 89 -3.64 -11.61 -6.66
C HIS A 89 -3.52 -10.11 -6.93
N VAL A 90 -4.32 -9.31 -6.22
CA VAL A 90 -4.34 -7.85 -6.31
C VAL A 90 -3.73 -7.27 -5.05
N LEU A 91 -2.72 -6.42 -5.20
CA LEU A 91 -2.14 -5.69 -4.08
C LEU A 91 -3.06 -4.52 -3.67
N ASP A 92 -3.33 -4.41 -2.37
CA ASP A 92 -4.15 -3.33 -1.85
C ASP A 92 -3.47 -1.96 -2.06
N ARG A 93 -4.17 -1.08 -2.79
CA ARG A 93 -3.75 0.30 -3.07
C ARG A 93 -3.42 1.07 -1.80
N PHE A 94 -4.19 0.88 -0.72
CA PHE A 94 -3.96 1.57 0.55
C PHE A 94 -2.56 1.23 1.11
N HIS A 95 -2.20 -0.04 1.14
CA HIS A 95 -0.89 -0.49 1.64
C HIS A 95 0.28 -0.05 0.73
N ILE A 96 0.04 0.04 -0.58
CA ILE A 96 1.01 0.61 -1.52
C ILE A 96 1.29 2.07 -1.16
N MET A 97 0.24 2.87 -1.03
CA MET A 97 0.35 4.31 -0.72
C MET A 97 0.89 4.56 0.69
N GLN A 98 0.55 3.71 1.66
CA GLN A 98 1.10 3.76 3.01
C GLN A 98 2.63 3.58 3.02
N LYS A 99 3.15 2.61 2.24
CA LYS A 99 4.61 2.42 2.08
C LYS A 99 5.28 3.65 1.46
N MET A 100 4.67 4.26 0.45
CA MET A 100 5.19 5.49 -0.14
C MET A 100 5.21 6.64 0.87
N ASN A 101 4.11 6.85 1.58
CA ASN A 101 4.01 7.92 2.58
C ASN A 101 5.05 7.74 3.69
N LYS A 102 5.27 6.50 4.14
CA LYS A 102 6.33 6.19 5.10
C LYS A 102 7.71 6.56 4.56
N ALA A 103 8.01 6.20 3.32
CA ALA A 103 9.28 6.51 2.68
C ALA A 103 9.51 8.03 2.52
N ILE A 104 8.47 8.79 2.17
CA ILE A 104 8.54 10.26 2.08
C ILE A 104 8.82 10.86 3.47
N ASP A 105 8.14 10.38 4.51
CA ASP A 105 8.36 10.89 5.88
C ASP A 105 9.75 10.55 6.41
N GLU A 106 10.30 9.38 6.06
CA GLU A 106 11.69 9.02 6.36
C GLU A 106 12.69 9.97 5.67
N VAL A 107 12.48 10.31 4.39
CA VAL A 107 13.31 11.27 3.66
C VAL A 107 13.21 12.65 4.33
N ARG A 108 11.98 13.13 4.61
CA ARG A 108 11.73 14.42 5.25
C ARG A 108 12.40 14.52 6.63
N ALA A 109 12.22 13.51 7.47
CA ALA A 109 12.79 13.49 8.81
C ALA A 109 14.33 13.45 8.78
N GLY A 110 14.91 12.72 7.81
CA GLY A 110 16.35 12.68 7.61
C GLY A 110 16.90 14.03 7.14
N GLU A 111 16.26 14.64 6.16
CA GLU A 111 16.65 15.94 5.62
C GLU A 111 16.50 17.05 6.67
N ALA A 112 15.42 17.07 7.44
CA ALA A 112 15.22 18.04 8.49
C ALA A 112 16.29 17.95 9.60
N ARG A 113 16.72 16.73 9.95
CA ARG A 113 17.81 16.52 10.91
C ARG A 113 19.14 17.01 10.36
N GLN A 114 19.42 16.73 9.10
CA GLN A 114 20.65 17.19 8.45
C GLN A 114 20.70 18.72 8.37
N MET A 115 19.62 19.38 7.93
CA MET A 115 19.52 20.82 7.88
C MET A 115 19.75 21.47 9.26
N LYS A 116 19.18 20.88 10.32
CA LYS A 116 19.41 21.35 11.68
C LYS A 116 20.87 21.21 12.12
N ALA A 117 21.52 20.10 11.79
CA ALA A 117 22.92 19.87 12.10
C ALA A 117 23.84 20.84 11.35
N ASP A 118 23.47 21.22 10.12
CA ASP A 118 24.20 22.14 9.26
C ASP A 118 23.90 23.62 9.56
N GLY A 119 23.07 23.91 10.61
CA GLY A 119 22.73 25.26 11.03
C GLY A 119 21.71 25.99 10.15
N TYR A 120 21.02 25.28 9.25
CA TYR A 120 20.01 25.90 8.39
C TYR A 120 18.68 26.14 9.09
N GLU A 121 17.96 27.15 8.62
CA GLU A 121 16.59 27.43 9.04
C GLU A 121 15.68 26.19 8.91
N PRO A 122 14.75 25.96 9.87
CA PRO A 122 13.93 24.74 9.90
C PRO A 122 12.76 24.78 8.88
N ILE A 123 13.09 24.96 7.60
CA ILE A 123 12.09 25.09 6.50
C ILE A 123 11.12 23.89 6.46
N LEU A 124 11.56 22.70 6.86
CA LEU A 124 10.74 21.49 6.91
C LEU A 124 9.91 21.35 8.20
N LYS A 125 9.96 22.33 9.12
CA LYS A 125 9.10 22.35 10.29
C LYS A 125 7.63 22.38 9.87
N HIS A 126 6.80 21.54 10.49
CA HIS A 126 5.37 21.39 10.19
C HIS A 126 5.02 20.99 8.74
N SER A 127 5.99 20.51 7.93
CA SER A 127 5.78 20.12 6.53
C SER A 127 5.23 18.72 6.32
N ARG A 128 5.16 17.88 7.36
CA ARG A 128 4.79 16.47 7.23
C ARG A 128 3.49 16.28 6.46
N TRP A 129 2.43 16.91 6.91
CA TRP A 129 1.11 16.74 6.32
C TRP A 129 0.94 17.46 4.98
N CYS A 130 1.74 18.49 4.72
CA CYS A 130 1.80 19.13 3.39
C CYS A 130 2.29 18.14 2.32
N LEU A 131 3.27 17.31 2.67
CA LEU A 131 3.89 16.34 1.75
C LEU A 131 3.15 15.00 1.69
N LEU A 132 2.37 14.62 2.71
CA LEU A 132 1.75 13.28 2.79
C LEU A 132 0.27 13.24 2.45
N LYS A 133 -0.48 14.31 2.65
CA LYS A 133 -1.89 14.39 2.27
C LYS A 133 -2.04 14.47 0.75
N ARG A 134 -3.20 14.11 0.25
CA ARG A 134 -3.62 14.44 -1.11
C ARG A 134 -3.90 15.92 -1.21
N GLN A 135 -3.73 16.50 -2.39
CA GLN A 135 -3.89 17.95 -2.60
C GLN A 135 -5.28 18.44 -2.21
N GLU A 136 -6.34 17.69 -2.52
CA GLU A 136 -7.73 18.01 -2.17
C GLU A 136 -8.02 18.00 -0.65
N ASN A 137 -7.14 17.40 0.15
CA ASN A 137 -7.28 17.30 1.61
C ASN A 137 -6.34 18.25 2.37
N LEU A 138 -5.64 19.13 1.67
CA LEU A 138 -4.80 20.14 2.29
C LEU A 138 -5.65 21.31 2.82
N THR A 139 -5.29 21.83 3.99
CA THR A 139 -5.81 23.12 4.44
C THR A 139 -5.12 24.25 3.68
N GLU A 140 -5.70 25.45 3.64
CA GLU A 140 -5.08 26.62 3.00
C GLU A 140 -3.64 26.86 3.48
N LYS A 141 -3.40 26.81 4.80
CA LYS A 141 -2.06 26.93 5.38
C LYS A 141 -1.10 25.86 4.88
N GLN A 142 -1.59 24.63 4.69
CA GLN A 142 -0.79 23.53 4.17
C GLN A 142 -0.49 23.71 2.68
N THR A 143 -1.44 24.23 1.90
CA THR A 143 -1.28 24.53 0.49
C THR A 143 -0.23 25.62 0.28
N VAL A 144 -0.31 26.71 1.01
CA VAL A 144 0.70 27.79 0.98
C VAL A 144 2.07 27.22 1.35
N LYS A 145 2.16 26.45 2.44
CA LYS A 145 3.42 25.83 2.85
C LYS A 145 4.00 24.88 1.80
N LEU A 146 3.16 24.07 1.15
CA LEU A 146 3.60 23.18 0.08
C LEU A 146 4.13 23.99 -1.11
N SER A 147 3.42 25.03 -1.55
CA SER A 147 3.85 25.87 -2.65
C SER A 147 5.20 26.58 -2.38
N GLU A 148 5.45 26.96 -1.14
CA GLU A 148 6.77 27.47 -0.73
C GLU A 148 7.85 26.39 -0.84
N LEU A 149 7.60 25.19 -0.32
CA LEU A 149 8.54 24.08 -0.34
C LEU A 149 8.90 23.66 -1.77
N LEU A 150 7.93 23.68 -2.69
CA LEU A 150 8.14 23.33 -4.10
C LEU A 150 9.13 24.25 -4.83
N LYS A 151 9.43 25.44 -4.30
CA LYS A 151 10.45 26.36 -4.85
C LYS A 151 11.87 25.89 -4.57
N TYR A 152 12.08 24.94 -3.65
CA TYR A 152 13.38 24.46 -3.24
C TYR A 152 13.67 23.06 -3.77
N ASN A 153 14.92 22.81 -4.15
CA ASN A 153 15.34 21.47 -4.57
C ASN A 153 15.63 20.54 -3.35
N LEU A 154 14.61 20.31 -2.54
CA LEU A 154 14.71 19.46 -1.36
C LEU A 154 14.54 17.98 -1.74
N LYS A 155 15.24 17.09 -1.01
CA LYS A 155 15.05 15.63 -1.13
C LYS A 155 13.59 15.25 -0.81
N SER A 156 12.98 15.88 0.19
CA SER A 156 11.58 15.70 0.59
C SER A 156 10.60 16.06 -0.52
N VAL A 157 10.84 17.17 -1.20
CA VAL A 157 10.05 17.61 -2.36
C VAL A 157 10.17 16.62 -3.51
N ARG A 158 11.38 16.16 -3.84
CA ARG A 158 11.58 15.14 -4.87
C ARG A 158 10.89 13.83 -4.54
N ALA A 159 10.89 13.41 -3.26
CA ALA A 159 10.17 12.22 -2.83
C ALA A 159 8.65 12.39 -2.97
N HIS A 160 8.11 13.56 -2.61
CA HIS A 160 6.71 13.92 -2.81
C HIS A 160 6.32 13.88 -4.29
N LEU A 161 7.10 14.51 -5.17
CA LEU A 161 6.83 14.51 -6.61
C LEU A 161 6.86 13.11 -7.22
N LEU A 162 7.75 12.21 -6.77
CA LEU A 162 7.74 10.81 -7.19
C LEU A 162 6.44 10.09 -6.80
N ARG A 163 5.84 10.42 -5.64
CA ARG A 163 4.53 9.87 -5.26
C ARG A 163 3.40 10.45 -6.11
N GLU A 164 3.41 11.77 -6.35
CA GLU A 164 2.38 12.41 -7.19
C GLU A 164 2.41 11.84 -8.61
N ASP A 165 3.60 11.68 -9.18
CA ASP A 165 3.78 11.03 -10.48
C ASP A 165 3.24 9.58 -10.47
N PHE A 166 3.44 8.83 -9.38
CA PHE A 166 2.91 7.47 -9.25
C PHE A 166 1.37 7.42 -9.24
N GLN A 167 0.66 8.48 -8.87
CA GLN A 167 -0.82 8.47 -8.90
C GLN A 167 -1.35 8.16 -10.30
N GLN A 168 -0.64 8.53 -11.36
CA GLN A 168 -1.00 8.23 -12.75
C GLN A 168 -1.11 6.72 -13.02
N PHE A 169 -0.41 5.88 -12.23
CA PHE A 169 -0.51 4.42 -12.35
C PHE A 169 -1.95 3.92 -12.24
N TRP A 170 -2.77 4.57 -11.44
CA TRP A 170 -4.15 4.17 -11.17
C TRP A 170 -5.14 4.59 -12.27
N GLU A 171 -4.69 5.45 -13.18
CA GLU A 171 -5.51 5.95 -14.30
C GLU A 171 -5.39 5.06 -15.56
N TYR A 172 -4.40 4.15 -15.59
CA TYR A 172 -4.23 3.26 -16.73
C TYR A 172 -5.30 2.17 -16.76
N VAL A 173 -6.03 2.10 -17.87
CA VAL A 173 -6.98 1.02 -18.16
C VAL A 173 -6.25 -0.21 -18.74
N SER A 174 -5.22 0.01 -19.56
CA SER A 174 -4.43 -1.05 -20.19
C SER A 174 -3.36 -1.60 -19.24
N PRO A 175 -3.38 -2.91 -18.90
CA PRO A 175 -2.34 -3.54 -18.09
C PRO A 175 -0.93 -3.41 -18.69
N ALA A 176 -0.81 -3.44 -20.02
CA ALA A 176 0.47 -3.30 -20.70
C ALA A 176 1.08 -1.91 -20.50
N TRP A 177 0.28 -0.85 -20.65
CA TRP A 177 0.72 0.51 -20.41
C TRP A 177 0.98 0.79 -18.93
N ALA A 178 0.15 0.28 -18.03
CA ALA A 178 0.39 0.34 -16.59
C ALA A 178 1.74 -0.31 -16.23
N GLY A 179 2.02 -1.49 -16.78
CA GLY A 179 3.28 -2.18 -16.58
C GLY A 179 4.49 -1.37 -17.08
N LYS A 180 4.39 -0.80 -18.28
CA LYS A 180 5.45 0.07 -18.84
C LYS A 180 5.69 1.32 -17.98
N PHE A 181 4.62 1.97 -17.53
CA PHE A 181 4.71 3.09 -16.60
C PHE A 181 5.41 2.69 -15.29
N LEU A 182 5.01 1.58 -14.70
CA LEU A 182 5.60 1.08 -13.45
C LEU A 182 7.11 0.85 -13.58
N ASP A 183 7.56 0.26 -14.69
CA ASP A 183 9.00 0.04 -14.94
C ASP A 183 9.76 1.34 -15.08
N GLN A 184 9.19 2.30 -15.81
CA GLN A 184 9.79 3.62 -15.98
C GLN A 184 9.86 4.37 -14.64
N TRP A 185 8.77 4.33 -13.87
CA TRP A 185 8.71 4.94 -12.54
C TRP A 185 9.75 4.31 -11.59
N CYS A 186 9.81 2.99 -11.54
CA CYS A 186 10.80 2.28 -10.74
C CYS A 186 12.23 2.65 -11.16
N THR A 187 12.49 2.75 -12.45
CA THR A 187 13.83 3.10 -12.97
C THR A 187 14.23 4.51 -12.57
N ARG A 188 13.33 5.51 -12.72
CA ARG A 188 13.56 6.89 -12.26
C ARG A 188 13.77 6.93 -10.74
N THR A 189 12.97 6.23 -9.98
CA THR A 189 13.05 6.17 -8.52
C THR A 189 14.39 5.56 -8.07
N MET A 190 14.87 4.52 -8.73
CA MET A 190 16.17 3.92 -8.42
C MET A 190 17.36 4.88 -8.68
N ARG A 191 17.21 5.84 -9.60
CA ARG A 191 18.21 6.88 -9.89
C ARG A 191 18.09 8.11 -9.00
N SER A 192 17.06 8.24 -8.18
CA SER A 192 16.75 9.45 -7.40
C SER A 192 17.71 9.76 -6.26
N LYS A 193 18.57 8.82 -5.85
CA LYS A 193 19.44 8.88 -4.65
C LYS A 193 18.65 9.00 -3.33
N LEU A 194 17.35 8.67 -3.32
CA LEU A 194 16.47 8.69 -2.15
C LEU A 194 16.29 7.26 -1.65
N GLU A 195 17.12 6.80 -0.72
CA GLU A 195 17.16 5.38 -0.32
C GLU A 195 15.81 4.83 0.18
N PRO A 196 15.01 5.56 0.98
CA PRO A 196 13.67 5.08 1.34
C PRO A 196 12.75 4.86 0.12
N MET A 197 12.78 5.75 -0.88
CA MET A 197 11.99 5.61 -2.12
C MET A 197 12.51 4.45 -3.00
N LYS A 198 13.82 4.22 -3.05
CA LYS A 198 14.41 3.06 -3.74
C LYS A 198 13.95 1.74 -3.14
N LYS A 199 13.76 1.66 -1.81
CA LYS A 199 13.18 0.47 -1.15
C LYS A 199 11.76 0.21 -1.63
N VAL A 200 10.95 1.26 -1.81
CA VAL A 200 9.59 1.14 -2.37
C VAL A 200 9.65 0.59 -3.81
N ALA A 201 10.50 1.17 -4.67
CA ALA A 201 10.64 0.71 -6.06
C ALA A 201 11.09 -0.76 -6.14
N ARG A 202 12.04 -1.19 -5.30
CA ARG A 202 12.44 -2.62 -5.21
C ARG A 202 11.27 -3.50 -4.79
N THR A 203 10.45 -3.04 -3.82
CA THR A 203 9.26 -3.78 -3.40
C THR A 203 8.29 -3.96 -4.56
N PHE A 204 8.02 -2.92 -5.34
CA PHE A 204 7.09 -3.00 -6.46
C PHE A 204 7.60 -3.91 -7.58
N ARG A 205 8.89 -3.87 -7.90
CA ARG A 205 9.50 -4.80 -8.86
C ARG A 205 9.37 -6.27 -8.46
N ASN A 206 9.42 -6.56 -7.16
CA ASN A 206 9.30 -7.93 -6.64
C ASN A 206 7.85 -8.45 -6.62
N HIS A 207 6.87 -7.60 -6.87
CA HIS A 207 5.44 -7.93 -6.86
C HIS A 207 4.75 -7.63 -8.21
N ARG A 208 5.54 -7.49 -9.23
CA ARG A 208 5.07 -7.29 -10.60
C ARG A 208 4.62 -8.59 -11.27
#